data_624804aa173d03dc7edd56af5ebace14
#
_entry.id   624804aa173d03dc7edd56af5ebace14
#
_cell.length_a   1.000
_cell.length_b   1.000
_cell.length_c   1.000
_cell.angle_alpha   90.00
_cell.angle_beta   90.00
_cell.angle_gamma   90.00
#
_symmetry.space_group_name_H-M   'P 1'
#
loop_
_entity.id
_entity.type
_entity.pdbx_description
1 polymer ?
#
loop_
_entity_poly.entity_id
_entity_poly.type
_entity_poly.pdbx_seq_one_letter_code
_entity_poly.pdbx_strand_id
1 'polypeptide(L)'
;MCIFALLINIGIMLSRETLDTIIRTAKMELDPVTNKDYQLLADDILDTTGDSLGLNTLKRMFGRLNDNTKPTQKSLDIVARYLGHLDWRNYEASLMHGAVQTFEIDALGRGHYKHIYVDGLSQGAEVEFRYEPDGKMRLHYIGEFRFRVIYSSNSSLGAGNLLVIYSFEEGRTLSVRKISESGELMGFNIGCLNGGISYLKVE
;
A
#
# COMPACT_ATOMS: atom_id res chain seq x y z
N MET A 1 -11.09 27.35 12.28
CA MET A 1 -11.89 27.74 11.09
C MET A 1 -11.19 27.17 9.88
N CYS A 2 -11.83 26.20 9.24
CA CYS A 2 -11.23 25.19 8.35
C CYS A 2 -10.67 25.76 7.03
N ILE A 3 -9.38 25.50 6.78
CA ILE A 3 -8.71 25.73 5.46
C ILE A 3 -8.90 24.51 4.53
N PHE A 4 -9.70 23.53 4.91
CA PHE A 4 -9.88 22.25 4.18
C PHE A 4 -10.94 22.26 3.06
N ALA A 5 -11.59 23.39 2.79
CA ALA A 5 -12.68 23.45 1.80
C ALA A 5 -12.24 23.89 0.39
N LEU A 6 -10.95 24.03 0.10
CA LEU A 6 -10.50 24.61 -1.18
C LEU A 6 -9.84 23.63 -2.16
N LEU A 7 -9.90 22.31 -1.91
CA LEU A 7 -9.26 21.30 -2.78
C LEU A 7 -10.23 20.52 -3.67
N ILE A 8 -11.51 20.92 -3.77
CA ILE A 8 -12.52 20.14 -4.50
C ILE A 8 -12.74 20.65 -5.94
N ASN A 9 -11.93 21.53 -6.49
CA ASN A 9 -12.29 22.02 -7.84
C ASN A 9 -11.13 22.44 -8.76
N ILE A 10 -10.06 21.64 -8.85
CA ILE A 10 -9.18 21.70 -10.02
C ILE A 10 -9.06 20.27 -10.52
N GLY A 11 -9.87 19.93 -11.52
CA GLY A 11 -9.98 18.58 -12.07
C GLY A 11 -8.64 18.07 -12.60
N ILE A 12 -8.39 16.77 -12.42
CA ILE A 12 -7.54 15.91 -13.23
C ILE A 12 -6.24 15.45 -12.59
N MET A 13 -5.59 16.24 -11.75
CA MET A 13 -4.33 15.85 -11.09
C MET A 13 -4.59 15.20 -9.74
N LEU A 14 -3.81 14.17 -9.44
CA LEU A 14 -3.69 13.67 -8.07
C LEU A 14 -3.04 14.74 -7.18
N SER A 15 -3.31 14.69 -5.88
CA SER A 15 -2.64 15.59 -4.94
C SER A 15 -1.12 15.40 -5.00
N ARG A 16 -0.35 16.45 -4.69
CA ARG A 16 1.12 16.35 -4.66
C ARG A 16 1.58 15.26 -3.69
N GLU A 17 0.94 15.14 -2.55
CA GLU A 17 1.20 14.09 -1.56
C GLU A 17 1.03 12.68 -2.13
N THR A 18 -0.05 12.44 -2.88
CA THR A 18 -0.27 11.17 -3.58
C THR A 18 0.81 10.89 -4.63
N LEU A 19 1.18 11.91 -5.42
CA LEU A 19 2.23 11.77 -6.44
C LEU A 19 3.58 11.44 -5.80
N ASP A 20 3.94 12.11 -4.72
CA ASP A 20 5.18 11.85 -3.97
C ASP A 20 5.18 10.43 -3.38
N THR A 21 4.03 9.93 -2.95
CA THR A 21 3.90 8.56 -2.46
C THR A 21 4.07 7.55 -3.61
N ILE A 22 3.50 7.80 -4.79
CA ILE A 22 3.71 6.98 -6.00
C ILE A 22 5.19 6.92 -6.37
N ILE A 23 5.87 8.07 -6.42
CA ILE A 23 7.29 8.17 -6.77
C ILE A 23 8.16 7.37 -5.80
N ARG A 24 7.91 7.51 -4.50
CA ARG A 24 8.61 6.74 -3.46
C ARG A 24 8.37 5.23 -3.60
N THR A 25 7.14 4.82 -3.85
CA THR A 25 6.78 3.40 -4.04
C THR A 25 7.48 2.82 -5.26
N ALA A 26 7.52 3.58 -6.36
CA ALA A 26 8.24 3.22 -7.59
C ALA A 26 9.77 3.34 -7.45
N LYS A 27 10.29 3.82 -6.33
CA LYS A 27 11.72 4.11 -6.10
C LYS A 27 12.33 5.04 -7.16
N MET A 28 11.54 5.97 -7.68
CA MET A 28 12.00 7.00 -8.59
C MET A 28 12.60 8.16 -7.79
N GLU A 29 13.68 8.74 -8.27
CA GLU A 29 14.30 9.91 -7.63
C GLU A 29 13.55 11.20 -7.91
N LEU A 30 12.90 11.29 -9.06
CA LEU A 30 12.20 12.48 -9.56
C LEU A 30 10.87 12.09 -10.22
N ASP A 31 10.02 13.09 -10.41
CA ASP A 31 8.78 12.96 -11.19
C ASP A 31 9.10 12.41 -12.60
N PRO A 32 8.27 11.48 -13.12
CA PRO A 32 8.42 10.98 -14.47
C PRO A 32 8.25 12.12 -15.48
N VAL A 33 9.20 12.24 -16.43
CA VAL A 33 9.21 13.28 -17.45
C VAL A 33 9.12 12.69 -18.85
N THR A 34 9.88 11.64 -19.11
CA THR A 34 9.97 11.01 -20.43
C THR A 34 8.95 9.87 -20.58
N ASN A 35 8.68 9.49 -21.83
CA ASN A 35 7.85 8.31 -22.09
C ASN A 35 8.44 7.04 -21.45
N LYS A 36 9.76 6.95 -21.37
CA LYS A 36 10.45 5.82 -20.74
C LYS A 36 10.19 5.75 -19.24
N ASP A 37 10.20 6.90 -18.55
CA ASP A 37 9.93 6.96 -17.12
C ASP A 37 8.48 6.51 -16.82
N TYR A 38 7.51 6.98 -17.64
CA TYR A 38 6.13 6.55 -17.54
C TYR A 38 5.94 5.06 -17.86
N GLN A 39 6.74 4.51 -18.79
CA GLN A 39 6.71 3.08 -19.08
C GLN A 39 7.22 2.27 -17.88
N LEU A 40 8.34 2.67 -17.30
CA LEU A 40 8.89 2.03 -16.09
C LEU A 40 7.89 2.05 -14.94
N LEU A 41 7.22 3.18 -14.72
CA LEU A 41 6.17 3.28 -13.70
C LEU A 41 4.96 2.39 -14.02
N ALA A 42 4.53 2.34 -15.29
CA ALA A 42 3.42 1.49 -15.71
C ALA A 42 3.73 0.00 -15.51
N ASP A 43 4.96 -0.41 -15.84
CA ASP A 43 5.42 -1.79 -15.68
C ASP A 43 5.51 -2.16 -14.19
N ASP A 44 6.01 -1.29 -13.32
CA ASP A 44 6.07 -1.50 -11.86
C ASP A 44 4.67 -1.59 -11.23
N ILE A 45 3.72 -0.77 -11.69
CA ILE A 45 2.31 -0.86 -11.28
C ILE A 45 1.71 -2.21 -11.71
N LEU A 46 1.94 -2.64 -12.95
CA LEU A 46 1.45 -3.92 -13.46
C LEU A 46 2.04 -5.08 -12.65
N ASP A 47 3.33 -5.07 -12.41
CA ASP A 47 4.02 -6.13 -11.64
C ASP A 47 3.52 -6.19 -10.18
N THR A 48 3.16 -5.04 -9.62
CA THR A 48 2.69 -4.96 -8.23
C THR A 48 1.21 -5.33 -8.08
N THR A 49 0.36 -4.86 -9.00
CA THR A 49 -1.11 -4.96 -8.85
C THR A 49 -1.76 -6.02 -9.73
N GLY A 50 -1.06 -6.51 -10.76
CA GLY A 50 -1.63 -7.35 -11.81
C GLY A 50 -2.51 -6.59 -12.82
N ASP A 51 -2.68 -5.27 -12.66
CA ASP A 51 -3.49 -4.42 -13.52
C ASP A 51 -2.64 -3.34 -14.20
N SER A 52 -2.94 -3.06 -15.48
CA SER A 52 -2.19 -2.07 -16.26
C SER A 52 -2.83 -0.68 -16.21
N LEU A 53 -1.99 0.35 -16.15
CA LEU A 53 -2.36 1.74 -16.41
C LEU A 53 -1.72 2.23 -17.71
N GLY A 54 -2.55 2.82 -18.58
CA GLY A 54 -2.04 3.40 -19.82
C GLY A 54 -1.16 4.64 -19.58
N LEU A 55 -0.12 4.82 -20.39
CA LEU A 55 0.83 5.95 -20.26
C LEU A 55 0.12 7.30 -20.27
N ASN A 56 -0.91 7.49 -21.10
CA ASN A 56 -1.65 8.75 -21.13
C ASN A 56 -2.44 8.98 -19.84
N THR A 57 -2.93 7.93 -19.18
CA THR A 57 -3.59 8.04 -17.88
C THR A 57 -2.60 8.50 -16.82
N LEU A 58 -1.43 7.88 -16.76
CA LEU A 58 -0.36 8.30 -15.84
C LEU A 58 0.08 9.74 -16.11
N LYS A 59 0.31 10.14 -17.38
CA LYS A 59 0.67 11.52 -17.74
C LYS A 59 -0.39 12.53 -17.31
N ARG A 60 -1.69 12.18 -17.38
CA ARG A 60 -2.78 13.02 -16.87
C ARG A 60 -2.71 13.14 -15.35
N MET A 61 -2.52 12.03 -14.66
CA MET A 61 -2.41 12.01 -13.19
C MET A 61 -1.26 12.90 -12.69
N PHE A 62 -0.15 12.93 -13.44
CA PHE A 62 1.01 13.79 -13.18
C PHE A 62 0.89 15.19 -13.81
N GLY A 63 -0.25 15.55 -14.38
CA GLY A 63 -0.47 16.88 -14.98
C GLY A 63 0.35 17.19 -16.23
N ARG A 64 0.89 16.17 -16.90
CA ARG A 64 1.67 16.34 -18.15
C ARG A 64 0.77 16.38 -19.41
N LEU A 65 -0.46 15.93 -19.30
CA LEU A 65 -1.49 16.05 -20.34
C LEU A 65 -2.67 16.81 -19.75
N ASN A 66 -3.03 17.90 -20.40
CA ASN A 66 -4.14 18.77 -19.98
C ASN A 66 -5.28 18.69 -21.01
N ASP A 67 -6.06 17.63 -20.94
CA ASP A 67 -7.16 17.34 -21.85
C ASP A 67 -8.54 17.25 -21.17
N ASN A 68 -8.68 17.79 -19.96
CA ASN A 68 -9.90 17.75 -19.15
C ASN A 68 -10.51 16.35 -18.89
N THR A 69 -9.81 15.28 -19.24
CA THR A 69 -10.26 13.90 -18.99
C THR A 69 -9.88 13.47 -17.58
N LYS A 70 -10.87 13.22 -16.73
CA LYS A 70 -10.64 12.71 -15.36
C LYS A 70 -10.22 11.24 -15.38
N PRO A 71 -9.33 10.81 -14.46
CA PRO A 71 -9.08 9.40 -14.22
C PRO A 71 -10.40 8.68 -13.91
N THR A 72 -10.56 7.48 -14.46
CA THR A 72 -11.70 6.64 -14.11
C THR A 72 -11.55 6.07 -12.71
N GLN A 73 -12.66 5.69 -12.06
CA GLN A 73 -12.61 5.01 -10.75
C GLN A 73 -11.69 3.80 -10.80
N LYS A 74 -11.78 2.99 -11.86
CA LYS A 74 -10.89 1.84 -12.06
C LYS A 74 -9.41 2.24 -12.04
N SER A 75 -9.04 3.35 -12.68
CA SER A 75 -7.65 3.83 -12.70
C SER A 75 -7.20 4.30 -11.32
N LEU A 76 -8.09 4.94 -10.56
CA LEU A 76 -7.82 5.37 -9.19
C LEU A 76 -7.67 4.17 -8.25
N ASP A 77 -8.52 3.14 -8.40
CA ASP A 77 -8.44 1.91 -7.61
C ASP A 77 -7.13 1.14 -7.89
N ILE A 78 -6.63 1.15 -9.14
CA ILE A 78 -5.32 0.57 -9.47
C ILE A 78 -4.21 1.33 -8.74
N VAL A 79 -4.24 2.67 -8.77
CA VAL A 79 -3.26 3.48 -8.03
C VAL A 79 -3.35 3.20 -6.53
N ALA A 80 -4.54 3.15 -5.96
CA ALA A 80 -4.73 2.84 -4.55
C ALA A 80 -4.15 1.47 -4.18
N ARG A 81 -4.39 0.43 -5.00
CA ARG A 81 -3.79 -0.90 -4.78
C ARG A 81 -2.28 -0.89 -4.90
N TYR A 82 -1.73 -0.11 -5.83
CA TYR A 82 -0.30 0.09 -5.94
C TYR A 82 0.30 0.72 -4.69
N LEU A 83 -0.43 1.65 -4.06
CA LEU A 83 -0.07 2.28 -2.79
C LEU A 83 -0.41 1.43 -1.55
N GLY A 84 -0.90 0.19 -1.73
CA GLY A 84 -1.18 -0.75 -0.64
C GLY A 84 -2.57 -0.64 -0.03
N HIS A 85 -3.49 0.04 -0.70
CA HIS A 85 -4.87 0.19 -0.25
C HIS A 85 -5.83 -0.69 -1.06
N LEU A 86 -7.00 -1.02 -0.50
CA LEU A 86 -7.99 -1.88 -1.16
C LEU A 86 -8.57 -1.21 -2.41
N ASP A 87 -8.92 0.07 -2.32
CA ASP A 87 -9.48 0.90 -3.36
C ASP A 87 -9.19 2.39 -3.08
N TRP A 88 -9.58 3.27 -3.99
CA TRP A 88 -9.34 4.71 -3.88
C TRP A 88 -10.02 5.33 -2.66
N ARG A 89 -11.23 4.88 -2.31
CA ARG A 89 -11.97 5.36 -1.14
C ARG A 89 -11.21 5.06 0.16
N ASN A 90 -10.61 3.85 0.26
CA ASN A 90 -9.78 3.48 1.40
C ASN A 90 -8.51 4.33 1.47
N TYR A 91 -7.88 4.61 0.32
CA TYR A 91 -6.74 5.52 0.26
C TYR A 91 -7.10 6.94 0.76
N GLU A 92 -8.18 7.54 0.24
CA GLU A 92 -8.65 8.85 0.70
C GLU A 92 -8.97 8.84 2.21
N ALA A 93 -9.58 7.78 2.70
CA ALA A 93 -9.87 7.63 4.13
C ALA A 93 -8.58 7.58 4.97
N SER A 94 -7.51 6.93 4.49
CA SER A 94 -6.22 6.87 5.19
C SER A 94 -5.60 8.24 5.37
N LEU A 95 -5.70 9.11 4.37
CA LEU A 95 -5.20 10.49 4.46
C LEU A 95 -5.91 11.31 5.56
N MET A 96 -7.14 10.94 5.90
CA MET A 96 -7.95 11.65 6.89
C MET A 96 -7.84 11.09 8.32
N HIS A 97 -7.59 9.79 8.47
CA HIS A 97 -7.77 9.08 9.73
C HIS A 97 -6.49 8.46 10.32
N GLY A 98 -5.34 8.60 9.66
CA GLY A 98 -4.07 8.02 10.12
C GLY A 98 -3.88 6.55 9.73
N ALA A 99 -2.78 5.95 10.22
CA ALA A 99 -2.28 4.66 9.77
C ALA A 99 -3.20 3.46 10.07
N VAL A 100 -3.99 3.53 11.14
CA VAL A 100 -4.80 2.39 11.61
C VAL A 100 -6.26 2.71 11.47
N GLN A 101 -6.97 1.88 10.72
CA GLN A 101 -8.42 1.95 10.60
C GLN A 101 -9.05 0.66 11.09
N THR A 102 -10.13 0.80 11.85
CA THR A 102 -10.98 -0.32 12.24
C THR A 102 -12.32 -0.15 11.57
N PHE A 103 -12.71 -1.14 10.79
CA PHE A 103 -13.97 -1.14 10.06
C PHE A 103 -14.99 -1.97 10.84
N GLU A 104 -16.10 -1.34 11.20
CA GLU A 104 -17.27 -2.04 11.69
C GLU A 104 -18.05 -2.59 10.50
N ILE A 105 -18.28 -3.89 10.53
CA ILE A 105 -18.99 -4.54 9.44
C ILE A 105 -20.48 -4.60 9.72
N ASP A 106 -21.13 -4.44 8.67
CA ASP A 106 -22.50 -4.52 8.19
C ASP A 106 -23.61 -4.99 9.16
N ALA A 107 -24.85 -4.69 8.76
CA ALA A 107 -26.10 -5.11 9.40
C ALA A 107 -26.28 -6.62 9.62
N LEU A 108 -25.32 -7.45 9.25
CA LEU A 108 -25.30 -8.89 9.43
C LEU A 108 -24.33 -9.37 10.53
N GLY A 109 -23.74 -8.44 11.29
CA GLY A 109 -22.97 -8.77 12.50
C GLY A 109 -21.66 -9.49 12.25
N ARG A 110 -21.05 -9.31 11.12
CA ARG A 110 -19.78 -9.93 10.77
C ARG A 110 -18.63 -9.01 11.12
N GLY A 111 -18.21 -9.10 12.35
CA GLY A 111 -16.93 -8.71 12.94
C GLY A 111 -16.28 -7.40 12.53
N HIS A 112 -15.46 -6.89 13.40
CA HIS A 112 -14.53 -5.80 13.11
C HIS A 112 -13.29 -6.37 12.42
N TYR A 113 -12.80 -5.74 11.36
CA TYR A 113 -11.47 -6.02 10.86
C TYR A 113 -10.60 -4.76 10.87
N LYS A 114 -9.32 -4.95 11.02
CA LYS A 114 -8.35 -3.88 11.10
C LYS A 114 -7.57 -3.79 9.80
N HIS A 115 -7.40 -2.57 9.31
CA HIS A 115 -6.52 -2.25 8.21
C HIS A 115 -5.45 -1.29 8.68
N ILE A 116 -4.19 -1.58 8.38
CA ILE A 116 -3.05 -0.73 8.68
C ILE A 116 -2.42 -0.28 7.37
N TYR A 117 -2.38 1.02 7.18
CA TYR A 117 -1.71 1.67 6.07
C TYR A 117 -0.29 2.04 6.50
N VAL A 118 0.70 1.48 5.81
CA VAL A 118 2.10 1.58 6.24
C VAL A 118 2.67 2.99 6.09
N ASP A 119 2.19 3.76 5.13
CA ASP A 119 2.57 5.16 4.91
C ASP A 119 2.22 6.09 6.08
N GLY A 120 1.20 5.72 6.87
CA GLY A 120 0.83 6.43 8.08
C GLY A 120 1.53 5.93 9.35
N LEU A 121 2.37 4.88 9.30
CA LEU A 121 3.09 4.37 10.45
C LEU A 121 4.29 5.26 10.79
N SER A 122 4.49 5.51 12.08
CA SER A 122 5.73 6.12 12.55
C SER A 122 6.88 5.14 12.49
N GLN A 123 8.06 5.59 12.08
CA GLN A 123 9.27 4.77 12.13
C GLN A 123 9.51 4.31 13.57
N GLY A 124 9.80 3.02 13.74
CA GLY A 124 9.92 2.38 15.03
C GLY A 124 8.67 1.62 15.50
N ALA A 125 7.52 1.83 14.85
CA ALA A 125 6.29 1.09 15.18
C ALA A 125 6.49 -0.42 15.03
N GLU A 126 5.88 -1.19 15.91
CA GLU A 126 5.84 -2.65 15.82
C GLU A 126 4.47 -3.12 15.38
N VAL A 127 4.43 -4.06 14.42
CA VAL A 127 3.21 -4.70 13.92
C VAL A 127 3.25 -6.17 14.26
N GLU A 128 2.24 -6.65 14.99
CA GLU A 128 2.08 -8.05 15.35
C GLU A 128 0.81 -8.61 14.72
N PHE A 129 0.86 -9.84 14.21
CA PHE A 129 -0.28 -10.56 13.67
C PHE A 129 -0.08 -12.08 13.78
N ARG A 130 -1.19 -12.80 13.59
CA ARG A 130 -1.24 -14.28 13.55
C ARG A 130 -1.70 -14.76 12.17
N TYR A 131 -1.42 -16.01 11.84
CA TYR A 131 -1.85 -16.70 10.62
C TYR A 131 -1.89 -18.20 10.83
N GLU A 132 -2.75 -18.88 10.08
CA GLU A 132 -2.88 -20.33 10.14
C GLU A 132 -1.71 -21.06 9.45
N PRO A 133 -1.34 -22.27 9.94
CA PRO A 133 -1.65 -22.83 11.25
C PRO A 133 -0.66 -22.32 12.30
N ASP A 134 -1.14 -21.86 13.46
CA ASP A 134 -0.33 -21.44 14.64
C ASP A 134 0.84 -20.49 14.36
N GLY A 135 0.76 -19.75 13.26
CA GLY A 135 1.75 -18.78 12.86
C GLY A 135 1.58 -17.46 13.62
N LYS A 136 2.70 -16.87 14.00
CA LYS A 136 2.77 -15.54 14.61
C LYS A 136 3.98 -14.80 14.05
N MET A 137 3.80 -13.53 13.74
CA MET A 137 4.88 -12.67 13.28
C MET A 137 4.82 -11.31 13.97
N ARG A 138 5.99 -10.79 14.32
CA ARG A 138 6.18 -9.43 14.81
C ARG A 138 7.26 -8.74 13.98
N LEU A 139 6.92 -7.57 13.51
CA LEU A 139 7.70 -6.78 12.58
C LEU A 139 7.99 -5.40 13.18
N HIS A 140 9.19 -4.89 12.96
CA HIS A 140 9.59 -3.54 13.31
C HIS A 140 9.68 -2.68 12.06
N TYR A 141 8.95 -1.58 12.01
CA TYR A 141 8.94 -0.66 10.87
C TYR A 141 10.19 0.22 10.87
N ILE A 142 10.96 0.16 9.80
CA ILE A 142 12.20 0.92 9.65
C ILE A 142 12.11 2.08 8.65
N GLY A 143 10.90 2.38 8.16
CA GLY A 143 10.64 3.42 7.18
C GLY A 143 10.61 2.90 5.73
N GLU A 144 10.06 3.69 4.81
CA GLU A 144 10.03 3.40 3.37
C GLU A 144 9.39 2.04 3.05
N PHE A 145 8.26 1.71 3.67
CA PHE A 145 7.55 0.41 3.57
C PHE A 145 8.40 -0.80 3.98
N ARG A 146 9.57 -0.60 4.61
CA ARG A 146 10.48 -1.67 5.03
C ARG A 146 10.26 -2.05 6.47
N PHE A 147 10.23 -3.36 6.71
CA PHE A 147 10.10 -3.97 8.02
C PHE A 147 11.23 -4.94 8.27
N ARG A 148 11.67 -5.00 9.52
CA ARG A 148 12.55 -6.06 10.01
C ARG A 148 11.73 -7.08 10.79
N VAL A 149 11.84 -8.35 10.46
CA VAL A 149 11.25 -9.43 11.26
C VAL A 149 11.95 -9.48 12.61
N ILE A 150 11.18 -9.25 13.69
CA ILE A 150 11.69 -9.41 15.07
C ILE A 150 11.48 -10.84 15.54
N TYR A 151 10.28 -11.37 15.25
CA TYR A 151 9.89 -12.72 15.61
C TYR A 151 8.99 -13.30 14.53
N SER A 152 9.17 -14.59 14.26
CA SER A 152 8.21 -15.36 13.47
C SER A 152 8.20 -16.82 13.90
N SER A 153 7.03 -17.47 13.80
CA SER A 153 6.84 -18.90 13.94
C SER A 153 6.13 -19.45 12.70
N ASN A 154 6.38 -20.70 12.35
CA ASN A 154 5.78 -21.38 11.19
C ASN A 154 5.92 -20.61 9.86
N SER A 155 7.10 -20.02 9.63
CA SER A 155 7.42 -19.25 8.43
C SER A 155 8.88 -19.49 8.02
N SER A 156 9.13 -19.43 6.71
CA SER A 156 10.50 -19.35 6.16
C SER A 156 11.12 -17.95 6.31
N LEU A 157 10.31 -16.96 6.75
CA LEU A 157 10.76 -15.60 7.00
C LEU A 157 11.21 -15.48 8.45
N GLY A 158 12.48 -15.73 8.72
CA GLY A 158 13.07 -15.71 10.07
C GLY A 158 13.41 -14.30 10.58
N ALA A 159 13.68 -14.21 11.90
CA ALA A 159 14.14 -12.97 12.53
C ALA A 159 15.37 -12.39 11.79
N GLY A 160 15.41 -11.06 11.67
CA GLY A 160 16.43 -10.31 10.92
C GLY A 160 16.12 -10.13 9.44
N ASN A 161 15.21 -10.91 8.84
CA ASN A 161 14.84 -10.70 7.43
C ASN A 161 14.22 -9.30 7.23
N LEU A 162 14.55 -8.69 6.10
CA LEU A 162 13.98 -7.42 5.67
C LEU A 162 12.84 -7.69 4.68
N LEU A 163 11.68 -7.09 4.95
CA LEU A 163 10.47 -7.23 4.16
C LEU A 163 10.01 -5.87 3.67
N VAL A 164 9.45 -5.81 2.47
CA VAL A 164 8.69 -4.67 1.97
C VAL A 164 7.21 -5.03 2.05
N ILE A 165 6.45 -4.21 2.76
CA ILE A 165 5.01 -4.39 2.99
C ILE A 165 4.33 -3.03 2.86
N TYR A 166 3.24 -2.98 2.11
CA TYR A 166 2.51 -1.73 1.84
C TYR A 166 1.29 -1.54 2.73
N SER A 167 0.63 -2.64 3.10
CA SER A 167 -0.53 -2.62 4.00
C SER A 167 -0.73 -3.96 4.69
N PHE A 168 -1.50 -3.94 5.79
CA PHE A 168 -1.98 -5.14 6.48
C PHE A 168 -3.50 -5.06 6.57
N GLU A 169 -4.19 -6.14 6.25
CA GLU A 169 -5.64 -6.24 6.33
C GLU A 169 -6.03 -7.55 7.00
N GLU A 170 -6.74 -7.49 8.13
CA GLU A 170 -7.25 -8.69 8.80
C GLU A 170 -8.22 -9.44 7.88
N GLY A 171 -8.14 -10.76 7.89
CA GLY A 171 -8.95 -11.60 7.02
C GLY A 171 -8.42 -11.75 5.59
N ARG A 172 -7.27 -11.15 5.27
CA ARG A 172 -6.64 -11.25 3.95
C ARG A 172 -5.25 -11.87 4.01
N THR A 173 -4.87 -12.49 2.91
CA THR A 173 -3.48 -12.93 2.69
C THR A 173 -2.56 -11.72 2.64
N LEU A 174 -1.52 -11.71 3.45
CA LEU A 174 -0.50 -10.67 3.44
C LEU A 174 0.56 -11.00 2.38
N SER A 175 0.64 -10.18 1.35
CA SER A 175 1.71 -10.25 0.34
C SER A 175 2.89 -9.42 0.80
N VAL A 176 4.08 -10.04 0.85
CA VAL A 176 5.32 -9.39 1.26
C VAL A 176 6.42 -9.64 0.24
N ARG A 177 7.39 -8.74 0.15
CA ARG A 177 8.61 -8.95 -0.63
C ARG A 177 9.79 -8.98 0.32
N LYS A 178 10.52 -10.10 0.35
CA LYS A 178 11.78 -10.22 1.10
C LYS A 178 12.90 -9.61 0.28
N ILE A 179 13.72 -8.78 0.93
CA ILE A 179 14.97 -8.28 0.36
C ILE A 179 16.05 -9.31 0.63
N SER A 180 16.66 -9.86 -0.43
CA SER A 180 17.82 -10.78 -0.32
C SER A 180 19.09 -10.01 0.04
N GLU A 181 20.16 -10.73 0.38
CA GLU A 181 21.47 -10.13 0.60
C GLU A 181 22.05 -9.45 -0.66
N SER A 182 21.64 -9.92 -1.85
CA SER A 182 21.98 -9.29 -3.13
C SER A 182 21.12 -8.07 -3.45
N GLY A 183 20.10 -7.74 -2.63
CA GLY A 183 19.15 -6.65 -2.87
C GLY A 183 17.96 -7.04 -3.76
N GLU A 184 17.87 -8.30 -4.20
CA GLU A 184 16.74 -8.78 -4.99
C GLU A 184 15.47 -8.91 -4.14
N LEU A 185 14.31 -8.66 -4.75
CA LEU A 185 13.00 -8.79 -4.12
C LEU A 185 12.38 -10.14 -4.47
N MET A 186 12.12 -10.95 -3.45
CA MET A 186 11.41 -12.23 -3.57
C MET A 186 10.02 -12.13 -2.94
N GLY A 187 8.97 -12.48 -3.70
CA GLY A 187 7.59 -12.45 -3.23
C GLY A 187 7.25 -13.63 -2.32
N PHE A 188 6.53 -13.36 -1.23
CA PHE A 188 5.96 -14.34 -0.31
C PHE A 188 4.52 -13.95 0.02
N ASN A 189 3.71 -14.96 0.29
CA ASN A 189 2.34 -14.79 0.78
C ASN A 189 2.22 -15.46 2.16
N ILE A 190 1.71 -14.71 3.13
CA ILE A 190 1.48 -15.14 4.52
C ILE A 190 -0.02 -15.23 4.77
N GLY A 191 -0.47 -16.30 5.42
CA GLY A 191 -1.88 -16.48 5.71
C GLY A 191 -2.70 -16.93 4.49
N CYS A 192 -2.12 -17.70 3.56
CA CYS A 192 -2.84 -18.23 2.38
C CYS A 192 -3.93 -19.24 2.75
N LEU A 193 -3.86 -19.84 3.93
CA LEU A 193 -4.80 -20.83 4.42
C LEU A 193 -5.81 -20.16 5.35
N ASN A 194 -7.09 -20.52 5.22
CA ASN A 194 -8.14 -20.25 6.20
C ASN A 194 -8.27 -18.80 6.71
N GLY A 195 -8.41 -17.85 5.78
CA GLY A 195 -8.90 -16.51 6.16
C GLY A 195 -7.83 -15.45 6.39
N GLY A 196 -6.59 -15.64 5.92
CA GLY A 196 -5.59 -14.58 5.91
C GLY A 196 -4.88 -14.36 7.26
N ILE A 197 -4.40 -13.13 7.47
CA ILE A 197 -3.84 -12.73 8.76
C ILE A 197 -4.94 -12.33 9.74
N SER A 198 -4.69 -12.54 11.02
CA SER A 198 -5.62 -12.24 12.09
C SER A 198 -4.91 -11.59 13.28
N TYR A 199 -5.69 -11.05 14.22
CA TYR A 199 -5.15 -10.48 15.45
C TYR A 199 -4.10 -9.38 15.17
N LEU A 200 -4.43 -8.46 14.27
CA LEU A 200 -3.54 -7.40 13.83
C LEU A 200 -3.42 -6.30 14.90
N LYS A 201 -2.20 -6.01 15.36
CA LYS A 201 -1.90 -5.04 16.42
C LYS A 201 -0.73 -4.14 16.02
N VAL A 202 -0.82 -2.85 16.38
CA VAL A 202 0.29 -1.87 16.27
C VAL A 202 0.62 -1.35 17.66
N GLU A 203 1.91 -1.28 17.97
CA GLU A 203 2.48 -0.70 19.20
C GLU A 203 3.46 0.41 18.86
#